data_f7d6d55735a6411bcc625561d3c5f769
#
_entry.id   f7d6d55735a6411bcc625561d3c5f769
#
_cell.length_a   1.000
_cell.length_b   1.000
_cell.length_c   1.000
_cell.angle_alpha   90.00
_cell.angle_beta   90.00
_cell.angle_gamma   90.00
#
_symmetry.space_group_name_H-M   'P 1'
#
loop_
_entity.id
_entity.type
_entity.pdbx_description
1 polymer ?
#
loop_
_entity_poly.entity_id
_entity_poly.type
_entity_poly.pdbx_seq_one_letter_code
_entity_poly.pdbx_strand_id
1 'polypeptide(L)'
;MKKIEMNELDVEQKHSMHVRIISALIMLLVSVPCIVLGGWFFLVFAVLVLATATFEFIHAPHKTNKYSPFVYTFIYILTFMLTFWSAIKNNMNNINNPASIFNEWSFNGAFVVFDNLGEATTSIMLSTIGISVLLLVLFFLSIIHSNFNIQDVTYLFTMVILISIGTQSLLFLRYYPEACFLTQSTVYNFNKISTCTLFVYIILATIMTDTGAYFTGILFGKHKMNPRISPKKTWEGFFGGIIISAICSITFAVVMSLVGYPILPCLDIKDSFSWVYIILFGLTMPLVATLGDFIFSAIKRHFDIKDFSNIIKGHGGILDRLDSIFAVGIYVASVLVLIGNSWSFLK
;
A
#
# COMPACT_ATOMS: atom_id res chain seq x y z
N MET A 1 4.86 18.18 -43.97
CA MET A 1 4.11 17.59 -42.85
C MET A 1 3.66 16.20 -43.27
N LYS A 2 4.29 15.13 -42.71
CA LYS A 2 3.80 13.75 -42.92
C LYS A 2 2.48 13.61 -42.17
N LYS A 3 1.39 13.31 -42.89
CA LYS A 3 0.14 12.86 -42.28
C LYS A 3 0.44 11.63 -41.42
N ILE A 4 0.18 11.72 -40.14
CA ILE A 4 0.17 10.55 -39.23
C ILE A 4 -1.08 9.77 -39.64
N GLU A 5 -0.91 8.70 -40.38
CA GLU A 5 -1.96 7.72 -40.57
C GLU A 5 -2.22 7.08 -39.23
N MET A 6 -3.37 7.37 -38.64
CA MET A 6 -3.83 6.67 -37.46
C MET A 6 -4.13 5.22 -37.86
N ASN A 7 -3.26 4.31 -37.45
CA ASN A 7 -3.49 2.88 -37.61
C ASN A 7 -4.86 2.53 -37.03
N GLU A 8 -5.76 2.02 -37.85
CA GLU A 8 -7.01 1.43 -37.38
C GLU A 8 -6.66 0.26 -36.46
N LEU A 9 -7.10 0.36 -35.20
CA LEU A 9 -6.92 -0.72 -34.23
C LEU A 9 -7.64 -1.99 -34.75
N ASP A 10 -6.93 -3.09 -34.75
CA ASP A 10 -7.49 -4.41 -35.07
C ASP A 10 -8.67 -4.74 -34.13
N VAL A 11 -9.62 -5.55 -34.61
CA VAL A 11 -10.84 -5.91 -33.88
C VAL A 11 -10.50 -6.52 -32.52
N GLU A 12 -9.47 -7.37 -32.43
CA GLU A 12 -8.99 -7.95 -31.18
C GLU A 12 -8.40 -6.90 -30.23
N GLN A 13 -7.69 -5.91 -30.77
CA GLN A 13 -7.14 -4.80 -29.98
C GLN A 13 -8.25 -3.89 -29.44
N LYS A 14 -9.27 -3.60 -30.23
CA LYS A 14 -10.46 -2.84 -29.82
C LYS A 14 -11.22 -3.58 -28.71
N HIS A 15 -11.44 -4.88 -28.84
CA HIS A 15 -12.09 -5.70 -27.81
C HIS A 15 -11.27 -5.73 -26.50
N SER A 16 -9.96 -5.93 -26.60
CA SER A 16 -9.06 -5.89 -25.43
C SER A 16 -9.09 -4.53 -24.73
N MET A 17 -9.16 -3.43 -25.50
CA MET A 17 -9.24 -2.08 -24.95
C MET A 17 -10.59 -1.83 -24.23
N HIS A 18 -11.70 -2.25 -24.82
CA HIS A 18 -13.02 -2.15 -24.17
C HIS A 18 -13.08 -2.92 -22.85
N VAL A 19 -12.58 -4.14 -22.81
CA VAL A 19 -12.52 -4.92 -21.56
C VAL A 19 -11.70 -4.21 -20.49
N ARG A 20 -10.58 -3.58 -20.84
CA ARG A 20 -9.77 -2.79 -19.91
C ARG A 20 -10.51 -1.56 -19.40
N ILE A 21 -11.14 -0.78 -20.27
CA ILE A 21 -11.90 0.41 -19.87
C ILE A 21 -13.03 0.02 -18.91
N ILE A 22 -13.80 -1.00 -19.24
CA ILE A 22 -14.92 -1.46 -18.41
C ILE A 22 -14.42 -1.92 -17.04
N SER A 23 -13.36 -2.74 -16.98
CA SER A 23 -12.83 -3.21 -15.69
C SER A 23 -12.24 -2.07 -14.85
N ALA A 24 -11.60 -1.05 -15.47
CA ALA A 24 -11.15 0.15 -14.76
C ALA A 24 -12.32 0.95 -14.18
N LEU A 25 -13.39 1.13 -14.96
CA LEU A 25 -14.60 1.82 -14.49
C LEU A 25 -15.27 1.08 -13.33
N ILE A 26 -15.36 -0.26 -13.39
CA ILE A 26 -15.89 -1.07 -12.29
C ILE A 26 -15.03 -0.91 -11.04
N MET A 27 -13.71 -0.98 -11.16
CA MET A 27 -12.80 -0.77 -10.03
C MET A 27 -13.00 0.60 -9.39
N LEU A 28 -13.08 1.67 -10.18
CA LEU A 28 -13.34 3.02 -9.69
C LEU A 28 -14.71 3.14 -9.03
N LEU A 29 -15.74 2.57 -9.64
CA LEU A 29 -17.12 2.61 -9.13
C LEU A 29 -17.25 1.89 -7.78
N VAL A 30 -16.45 0.88 -7.52
CA VAL A 30 -16.43 0.17 -6.22
C VAL A 30 -15.50 0.85 -5.23
N SER A 31 -14.28 1.18 -5.62
CA SER A 31 -13.26 1.68 -4.69
C SER A 31 -13.55 3.11 -4.21
N VAL A 32 -13.96 4.01 -5.11
CA VAL A 32 -14.20 5.42 -4.75
C VAL A 32 -15.29 5.58 -3.69
N PRO A 33 -16.49 4.99 -3.83
CA PRO A 33 -17.51 5.07 -2.77
C PRO A 33 -17.01 4.47 -1.44
N CYS A 34 -16.30 3.36 -1.46
CA CYS A 34 -15.76 2.75 -0.24
C CYS A 34 -14.75 3.67 0.46
N ILE A 35 -13.88 4.33 -0.30
CA ILE A 35 -12.90 5.29 0.24
C ILE A 35 -13.59 6.53 0.80
N VAL A 36 -14.58 7.09 0.07
CA VAL A 36 -15.27 8.32 0.47
C VAL A 36 -16.16 8.09 1.68
N LEU A 37 -16.99 7.06 1.65
CA LEU A 37 -17.90 6.74 2.75
C LEU A 37 -17.15 6.31 4.02
N GLY A 38 -16.01 5.64 3.87
CA GLY A 38 -15.21 5.17 5.00
C GLY A 38 -15.96 4.19 5.89
N GLY A 39 -15.69 4.21 7.20
CA GLY A 39 -16.39 3.37 8.17
C GLY A 39 -16.41 1.89 7.76
N TRP A 40 -17.55 1.22 7.95
CA TRP A 40 -17.71 -0.19 7.60
C TRP A 40 -17.53 -0.49 6.11
N PHE A 41 -17.87 0.45 5.22
CA PHE A 41 -17.70 0.25 3.77
C PHE A 41 -16.24 0.06 3.39
N PHE A 42 -15.36 0.91 3.92
CA PHE A 42 -13.93 0.78 3.67
C PHE A 42 -13.33 -0.47 4.33
N LEU A 43 -13.80 -0.82 5.53
CA LEU A 43 -13.34 -2.04 6.22
C LEU A 43 -13.70 -3.31 5.42
N VAL A 44 -14.95 -3.44 4.99
CA VAL A 44 -15.37 -4.59 4.17
C VAL A 44 -14.59 -4.65 2.86
N PHE A 45 -14.39 -3.50 2.21
CA PHE A 45 -13.57 -3.42 1.02
C PHE A 45 -12.12 -3.88 1.28
N ALA A 46 -11.49 -3.42 2.37
CA ALA A 46 -10.13 -3.83 2.74
C ALA A 46 -10.04 -5.34 3.05
N VAL A 47 -11.05 -5.92 3.71
CA VAL A 47 -11.14 -7.37 3.97
C VAL A 47 -11.22 -8.16 2.66
N LEU A 48 -12.03 -7.72 1.70
CA LEU A 48 -12.14 -8.36 0.39
C LEU A 48 -10.83 -8.26 -0.41
N VAL A 49 -10.19 -7.09 -0.37
CA VAL A 49 -8.88 -6.87 -0.99
C VAL A 49 -7.83 -7.76 -0.33
N LEU A 50 -7.79 -7.85 0.99
CA LEU A 50 -6.86 -8.72 1.72
C LEU A 50 -7.07 -10.19 1.38
N ALA A 51 -8.32 -10.64 1.33
CA ALA A 51 -8.66 -12.02 0.98
C ALA A 51 -8.21 -12.37 -0.45
N THR A 52 -8.49 -11.50 -1.41
CA THR A 52 -8.08 -11.71 -2.80
C THR A 52 -6.57 -11.60 -3.00
N ALA A 53 -5.91 -10.66 -2.35
CA ALA A 53 -4.45 -10.54 -2.35
C ALA A 53 -3.78 -11.79 -1.76
N THR A 54 -4.34 -12.32 -0.67
CA THR A 54 -3.87 -13.57 -0.05
C THR A 54 -4.02 -14.75 -1.01
N PHE A 55 -5.16 -14.85 -1.69
CA PHE A 55 -5.38 -15.85 -2.73
C PHE A 55 -4.31 -15.76 -3.83
N GLU A 56 -4.04 -14.56 -4.33
CA GLU A 56 -3.10 -14.35 -5.42
C GLU A 56 -1.66 -14.75 -5.06
N PHE A 57 -1.16 -14.32 -3.91
CA PHE A 57 0.22 -14.65 -3.57
C PHE A 57 0.43 -16.13 -3.22
N ILE A 58 -0.57 -16.79 -2.63
CA ILE A 58 -0.47 -18.23 -2.36
C ILE A 58 -0.44 -19.04 -3.66
N HIS A 59 -1.14 -18.56 -4.70
CA HIS A 59 -1.20 -19.25 -6.00
C HIS A 59 -0.07 -18.86 -6.96
N ALA A 60 0.72 -17.84 -6.65
CA ALA A 60 1.82 -17.40 -7.51
C ALA A 60 2.88 -18.48 -7.83
N PRO A 61 3.26 -19.39 -6.89
CA PRO A 61 4.18 -20.48 -7.18
C PRO A 61 3.54 -21.62 -8.01
N HIS A 62 3.05 -21.34 -9.19
CA HIS A 62 2.23 -22.26 -10.01
C HIS A 62 2.87 -23.58 -10.40
N LYS A 63 4.18 -23.77 -10.20
CA LYS A 63 4.87 -24.68 -11.13
C LYS A 63 4.88 -26.15 -10.77
N THR A 64 4.64 -26.59 -9.56
CA THR A 64 4.70 -28.06 -9.34
C THR A 64 4.02 -28.57 -8.08
N ASN A 65 3.87 -27.79 -7.05
CA ASN A 65 3.39 -28.28 -5.77
C ASN A 65 2.22 -27.44 -5.29
N LYS A 66 1.00 -27.93 -5.52
CA LYS A 66 -0.17 -27.37 -4.84
C LYS A 66 0.05 -27.57 -3.34
N TYR A 67 0.09 -26.48 -2.60
CA TYR A 67 0.08 -26.54 -1.15
C TYR A 67 -1.14 -27.35 -0.67
N SER A 68 -1.02 -28.07 0.43
CA SER A 68 -2.17 -28.77 1.00
C SER A 68 -3.27 -27.79 1.40
N PRO A 69 -4.55 -28.17 1.39
CA PRO A 69 -5.64 -27.31 1.85
C PRO A 69 -5.42 -26.76 3.27
N PHE A 70 -4.72 -27.51 4.10
CA PHE A 70 -4.32 -27.11 5.45
C PHE A 70 -3.39 -25.89 5.42
N VAL A 71 -2.36 -25.89 4.55
CA VAL A 71 -1.44 -24.75 4.38
C VAL A 71 -2.19 -23.51 3.90
N TYR A 72 -3.09 -23.66 2.92
CA TYR A 72 -3.92 -22.54 2.45
C TYR A 72 -4.72 -21.90 3.59
N THR A 73 -5.49 -22.70 4.31
CA THR A 73 -6.32 -22.22 5.42
C THR A 73 -5.46 -21.52 6.49
N PHE A 74 -4.31 -22.11 6.78
CA PHE A 74 -3.41 -21.60 7.80
C PHE A 74 -2.81 -20.25 7.41
N ILE A 75 -2.36 -20.08 6.16
CA ILE A 75 -1.84 -18.81 5.66
C ILE A 75 -2.92 -17.71 5.69
N TYR A 76 -4.16 -18.04 5.30
CA TYR A 76 -5.27 -17.09 5.43
C TYR A 76 -5.45 -16.64 6.88
N ILE A 77 -5.56 -17.57 7.82
CA ILE A 77 -5.71 -17.27 9.25
C ILE A 77 -4.56 -16.37 9.74
N LEU A 78 -3.31 -16.72 9.42
CA LEU A 78 -2.15 -15.94 9.85
C LEU A 78 -2.14 -14.52 9.23
N THR A 79 -2.46 -14.39 7.95
CA THR A 79 -2.51 -13.08 7.29
C THR A 79 -3.57 -12.19 7.92
N PHE A 80 -4.77 -12.73 8.15
CA PHE A 80 -5.85 -12.00 8.81
C PHE A 80 -5.53 -11.68 10.28
N MET A 81 -5.01 -12.64 11.03
CA MET A 81 -4.60 -12.41 12.41
C MET A 81 -3.52 -11.32 12.53
N LEU A 82 -2.49 -11.36 11.69
CA LEU A 82 -1.46 -10.31 11.68
C LEU A 82 -2.04 -8.96 11.28
N THR A 83 -2.91 -8.90 10.28
CA THR A 83 -3.49 -7.65 9.80
C THR A 83 -4.41 -7.02 10.85
N PHE A 84 -5.22 -7.79 11.55
CA PHE A 84 -6.21 -7.30 12.53
C PHE A 84 -5.81 -7.51 13.98
N TRP A 85 -4.55 -7.87 14.25
CA TRP A 85 -4.07 -8.19 15.59
C TRP A 85 -4.28 -7.06 16.60
N SER A 86 -3.98 -5.83 16.19
CA SER A 86 -4.18 -4.66 17.04
C SER A 86 -5.67 -4.40 17.34
N ALA A 87 -6.54 -4.63 16.36
CA ALA A 87 -7.98 -4.54 16.55
C ALA A 87 -8.49 -5.61 17.52
N ILE A 88 -7.93 -6.81 17.46
CA ILE A 88 -8.25 -7.90 18.38
C ILE A 88 -7.79 -7.56 19.81
N LYS A 89 -6.62 -6.92 19.97
CA LYS A 89 -6.06 -6.53 21.26
C LYS A 89 -6.84 -5.41 21.93
N ASN A 90 -7.23 -4.40 21.20
CA ASN A 90 -7.72 -3.12 21.76
C ASN A 90 -9.21 -3.06 22.08
N ASN A 91 -9.91 -4.12 22.08
CA ASN A 91 -11.30 -4.21 22.54
C ASN A 91 -12.36 -4.51 21.50
N MET A 92 -12.89 -5.70 21.62
CA MET A 92 -14.19 -6.07 21.09
C MET A 92 -15.34 -5.21 21.67
N ASN A 93 -15.10 -4.35 22.66
CA ASN A 93 -16.14 -3.57 23.35
C ASN A 93 -16.63 -2.34 22.54
N ASN A 94 -15.91 -1.92 21.51
CA ASN A 94 -16.30 -0.78 20.67
C ASN A 94 -16.62 -1.15 19.22
N ILE A 95 -17.24 -2.29 19.00
CA ILE A 95 -17.60 -2.82 17.67
C ILE A 95 -18.52 -1.88 16.88
N ASN A 96 -19.24 -0.99 17.54
CA ASN A 96 -20.21 -0.09 16.91
C ASN A 96 -19.58 1.00 16.02
N ASN A 97 -18.29 1.27 16.18
CA ASN A 97 -17.57 2.25 15.33
C ASN A 97 -16.20 1.71 14.90
N PRO A 98 -16.03 1.31 13.62
CA PRO A 98 -14.75 0.80 13.16
C PRO A 98 -13.61 1.82 13.29
N ALA A 99 -13.89 3.10 13.24
CA ALA A 99 -12.89 4.14 13.48
C ALA A 99 -12.33 4.08 14.90
N SER A 100 -13.15 3.74 15.93
CA SER A 100 -12.67 3.61 17.30
C SER A 100 -11.79 2.36 17.51
N ILE A 101 -12.06 1.28 16.79
CA ILE A 101 -11.24 0.06 16.82
C ILE A 101 -9.84 0.38 16.24
N PHE A 102 -9.77 1.23 15.22
CA PHE A 102 -8.53 1.61 14.55
C PHE A 102 -7.89 2.87 15.11
N ASN A 103 -8.58 3.69 15.92
CA ASN A 103 -7.99 4.86 16.59
C ASN A 103 -6.92 4.48 17.62
N GLU A 104 -7.07 3.35 18.29
CA GLU A 104 -6.06 2.81 19.20
C GLU A 104 -5.09 1.86 18.47
N TRP A 105 -5.20 1.77 17.18
CA TRP A 105 -4.33 0.92 16.41
C TRP A 105 -2.91 1.47 16.46
N SER A 106 -2.19 0.94 17.35
CA SER A 106 -0.82 1.31 17.56
C SER A 106 0.07 0.71 16.46
N PHE A 107 0.14 1.39 15.33
CA PHE A 107 1.42 1.53 14.65
C PHE A 107 2.47 1.94 15.72
N ASN A 108 2.06 2.70 16.72
CA ASN A 108 2.80 2.88 17.96
C ASN A 108 3.29 1.56 18.55
N GLY A 109 2.52 0.50 18.63
CA GLY A 109 2.99 -0.77 19.16
C GLY A 109 3.99 -1.51 18.30
N ALA A 110 4.05 -1.23 16.98
CA ALA A 110 5.07 -1.80 16.09
C ALA A 110 6.36 -0.95 16.05
N PHE A 111 6.26 0.35 16.33
CA PHE A 111 7.39 1.29 16.20
C PHE A 111 7.76 2.01 17.52
N VAL A 112 6.91 2.02 18.55
CA VAL A 112 7.27 2.53 19.89
C VAL A 112 8.14 1.50 20.61
N VAL A 113 9.33 1.33 20.10
CA VAL A 113 10.35 0.52 20.75
C VAL A 113 10.95 1.26 21.96
N PHE A 114 10.71 2.57 22.13
CA PHE A 114 11.58 3.39 22.96
C PHE A 114 10.90 4.34 23.96
N ASP A 115 9.57 4.48 23.98
CA ASP A 115 8.93 5.33 24.99
C ASP A 115 8.22 4.50 26.08
N ASN A 116 8.74 4.63 27.29
CA ASN A 116 8.23 4.05 28.55
C ASN A 116 8.19 2.53 28.62
N LEU A 117 9.27 1.97 29.11
CA LEU A 117 9.53 0.55 29.39
C LEU A 117 8.46 -0.18 30.25
N GLY A 118 7.44 0.52 30.78
CA GLY A 118 6.41 -0.09 31.63
C GLY A 118 5.17 -0.59 30.91
N GLU A 119 4.63 0.19 29.96
CA GLU A 119 3.35 -0.15 29.27
C GLU A 119 3.52 -0.55 27.80
N ALA A 120 4.54 -0.04 27.14
CA ALA A 120 4.82 -0.33 25.72
C ALA A 120 5.35 -1.76 25.47
N THR A 121 5.95 -2.38 26.47
CA THR A 121 6.56 -3.71 26.37
C THR A 121 5.57 -4.80 25.97
N THR A 122 4.32 -4.73 26.42
CA THR A 122 3.29 -5.73 26.08
C THR A 122 2.89 -5.68 24.61
N SER A 123 2.86 -4.50 24.00
CA SER A 123 2.48 -4.33 22.59
C SER A 123 3.54 -4.81 21.63
N ILE A 124 4.80 -4.52 21.93
CA ILE A 124 5.97 -4.97 21.16
C ILE A 124 6.14 -6.48 21.25
N MET A 125 6.05 -7.03 22.47
CA MET A 125 6.14 -8.48 22.68
C MET A 125 5.08 -9.24 21.87
N LEU A 126 3.85 -8.76 21.81
CA LEU A 126 2.78 -9.42 21.08
C LEU A 126 2.99 -9.40 19.57
N SER A 127 3.45 -8.30 18.98
CA SER A 127 3.79 -8.25 17.56
C SER A 127 5.00 -9.12 17.23
N THR A 128 6.02 -9.11 18.07
CA THR A 128 7.20 -9.98 17.97
C THR A 128 6.82 -11.45 18.11
N ILE A 129 5.94 -11.78 19.07
CA ILE A 129 5.39 -13.13 19.24
C ILE A 129 4.64 -13.55 17.98
N GLY A 130 3.77 -12.71 17.41
CA GLY A 130 3.03 -13.02 16.19
C GLY A 130 3.94 -13.33 15.01
N ILE A 131 4.98 -12.52 14.80
CA ILE A 131 5.98 -12.74 13.74
C ILE A 131 6.80 -14.01 14.02
N SER A 132 7.19 -14.25 15.28
CA SER A 132 7.94 -15.43 15.67
C SER A 132 7.11 -16.70 15.51
N VAL A 133 5.85 -16.67 15.91
CA VAL A 133 4.90 -17.78 15.71
C VAL A 133 4.71 -18.06 14.23
N LEU A 134 4.50 -17.04 13.40
CA LEU A 134 4.41 -17.19 11.93
C LEU A 134 5.64 -17.92 11.39
N LEU A 135 6.83 -17.48 11.78
CA LEU A 135 8.10 -18.08 11.31
C LEU A 135 8.19 -19.55 11.77
N LEU A 136 7.99 -19.82 13.06
CA LEU A 136 8.10 -21.18 13.60
C LEU A 136 7.08 -22.13 12.98
N VAL A 137 5.87 -21.66 12.74
CA VAL A 137 4.85 -22.49 12.10
C VAL A 137 5.15 -22.78 10.65
N LEU A 138 5.67 -21.81 9.88
CA LEU A 138 6.08 -22.06 8.51
C LEU A 138 7.24 -23.05 8.44
N PHE A 139 8.20 -22.96 9.36
CA PHE A 139 9.27 -23.98 9.46
C PHE A 139 8.72 -25.35 9.87
N PHE A 140 7.79 -25.41 10.82
CA PHE A 140 7.14 -26.65 11.22
C PHE A 140 6.42 -27.32 10.04
N LEU A 141 5.71 -26.53 9.23
CA LEU A 141 5.09 -27.03 7.99
C LEU A 141 6.12 -27.59 6.99
N SER A 142 7.30 -27.00 6.91
CA SER A 142 8.36 -27.50 6.02
C SER A 142 8.98 -28.83 6.50
N ILE A 143 8.89 -29.13 7.79
CA ILE A 143 9.32 -30.41 8.34
C ILE A 143 8.29 -31.51 8.08
N ILE A 144 7.00 -31.19 8.19
CA ILE A 144 5.93 -32.19 8.04
C ILE A 144 5.64 -32.50 6.56
N HIS A 145 5.64 -31.49 5.71
CA HIS A 145 5.27 -31.62 4.29
C HIS A 145 6.51 -31.62 3.40
N SER A 146 6.82 -32.77 2.82
CA SER A 146 7.95 -32.96 1.91
C SER A 146 7.94 -32.03 0.68
N ASN A 147 6.75 -31.57 0.27
CA ASN A 147 6.56 -30.66 -0.86
C ASN A 147 6.65 -29.17 -0.48
N PHE A 148 6.90 -28.86 0.81
CA PHE A 148 6.99 -27.51 1.33
C PHE A 148 8.43 -27.20 1.71
N ASN A 149 9.13 -26.46 0.85
CA ASN A 149 10.56 -26.21 0.96
C ASN A 149 10.88 -24.91 1.73
N ILE A 150 12.14 -24.73 2.13
CA ILE A 150 12.62 -23.50 2.77
C ILE A 150 12.37 -22.26 1.89
N GLN A 151 12.42 -22.39 0.57
CA GLN A 151 12.08 -21.30 -0.35
C GLN A 151 10.61 -20.87 -0.22
N ASP A 152 9.70 -21.83 -0.03
CA ASP A 152 8.29 -21.56 0.22
C ASP A 152 8.10 -20.86 1.57
N VAL A 153 8.82 -21.27 2.62
CA VAL A 153 8.82 -20.62 3.93
C VAL A 153 9.21 -19.15 3.81
N THR A 154 10.35 -18.87 3.17
CA THR A 154 10.85 -17.49 3.02
C THR A 154 9.93 -16.64 2.18
N TYR A 155 9.38 -17.18 1.10
CA TYR A 155 8.43 -16.51 0.24
C TYR A 155 7.13 -16.17 0.99
N LEU A 156 6.48 -17.16 1.59
CA LEU A 156 5.21 -16.97 2.28
C LEU A 156 5.38 -16.06 3.50
N PHE A 157 6.46 -16.21 4.26
CA PHE A 157 6.78 -15.31 5.37
C PHE A 157 6.87 -13.86 4.89
N THR A 158 7.63 -13.61 3.83
CA THR A 158 7.80 -12.26 3.28
C THR A 158 6.47 -11.70 2.78
N MET A 159 5.69 -12.49 2.05
CA MET A 159 4.42 -12.04 1.48
C MET A 159 3.37 -11.78 2.57
N VAL A 160 3.24 -12.66 3.55
CA VAL A 160 2.30 -12.47 4.66
C VAL A 160 2.62 -11.18 5.41
N ILE A 161 3.90 -10.94 5.73
CA ILE A 161 4.31 -9.71 6.41
C ILE A 161 4.05 -8.48 5.54
N LEU A 162 4.49 -8.50 4.28
CA LEU A 162 4.37 -7.35 3.38
C LEU A 162 2.91 -6.96 3.14
N ILE A 163 2.04 -7.94 2.88
CA ILE A 163 0.61 -7.71 2.63
C ILE A 163 -0.10 -7.29 3.92
N SER A 164 0.22 -7.92 5.05
CA SER A 164 -0.37 -7.55 6.34
C SER A 164 0.01 -6.12 6.73
N ILE A 165 1.28 -5.76 6.70
CA ILE A 165 1.74 -4.40 7.01
C ILE A 165 1.20 -3.40 5.99
N GLY A 166 1.18 -3.74 4.69
CA GLY A 166 0.61 -2.88 3.66
C GLY A 166 -0.86 -2.57 3.90
N THR A 167 -1.67 -3.60 4.13
CA THR A 167 -3.10 -3.43 4.44
C THR A 167 -3.29 -2.66 5.74
N GLN A 168 -2.50 -2.97 6.75
CA GLN A 168 -2.49 -2.24 8.01
C GLN A 168 -2.24 -0.75 7.79
N SER A 169 -1.23 -0.42 7.05
CA SER A 169 -0.87 0.97 6.76
C SER A 169 -1.99 1.72 6.06
N LEU A 170 -2.67 1.07 5.09
CA LEU A 170 -3.81 1.68 4.40
C LEU A 170 -5.01 1.90 5.33
N LEU A 171 -5.30 0.95 6.22
CA LEU A 171 -6.33 1.10 7.25
C LEU A 171 -5.97 2.23 8.21
N PHE A 172 -4.71 2.28 8.69
CA PHE A 172 -4.20 3.34 9.53
C PHE A 172 -4.38 4.72 8.85
N LEU A 173 -3.92 4.89 7.63
CA LEU A 173 -4.02 6.15 6.90
C LEU A 173 -5.46 6.60 6.67
N ARG A 174 -6.43 5.68 6.65
CA ARG A 174 -7.84 6.02 6.48
C ARG A 174 -8.54 6.37 7.78
N TYR A 175 -8.13 5.79 8.92
CA TYR A 175 -8.87 5.93 10.17
C TYR A 175 -8.14 6.74 11.25
N TYR A 176 -6.82 6.73 11.30
CA TYR A 176 -6.04 7.17 12.45
C TYR A 176 -5.38 8.55 12.39
N PRO A 177 -5.19 9.25 11.27
CA PRO A 177 -4.49 10.55 11.29
C PRO A 177 -5.02 11.56 12.29
N GLU A 178 -6.31 11.46 12.66
CA GLU A 178 -6.94 12.31 13.67
C GLU A 178 -6.31 12.16 15.07
N ALA A 179 -6.01 10.93 15.48
CA ALA A 179 -5.54 10.66 16.85
C ALA A 179 -4.08 11.04 17.07
N CYS A 180 -3.21 10.89 16.05
CA CYS A 180 -1.79 11.21 16.17
C CYS A 180 -1.50 12.70 16.39
N PHE A 181 -2.40 13.59 15.95
CA PHE A 181 -2.19 15.03 16.00
C PHE A 181 -3.00 15.75 17.09
N LEU A 182 -3.97 15.07 17.72
CA LEU A 182 -4.80 15.64 18.79
C LEU A 182 -4.07 15.89 20.11
N THR A 183 -2.90 15.32 20.31
CA THR A 183 -2.09 15.52 21.53
C THR A 183 -1.32 16.85 21.55
N GLN A 184 -1.25 17.56 20.44
CA GLN A 184 -0.71 18.91 20.39
C GLN A 184 -1.84 19.94 20.27
N SER A 185 -2.35 20.39 21.37
CA SER A 185 -3.15 21.57 21.79
C SER A 185 -3.64 22.61 20.76
N THR A 186 -3.69 22.34 19.48
CA THR A 186 -4.34 23.17 18.47
C THR A 186 -5.55 22.45 17.93
N VAL A 187 -6.72 23.05 18.16
CA VAL A 187 -8.04 22.56 17.74
C VAL A 187 -8.11 22.55 16.21
N TYR A 188 -7.53 21.53 15.59
CA TYR A 188 -7.86 21.19 14.22
C TYR A 188 -9.05 20.23 14.24
N ASN A 189 -10.22 20.72 13.86
CA ASN A 189 -11.37 19.89 13.58
C ASN A 189 -11.04 19.04 12.31
N PHE A 190 -10.46 17.89 12.49
CA PHE A 190 -10.29 16.91 11.41
C PHE A 190 -11.66 16.34 11.07
N ASN A 191 -12.30 16.88 10.07
CA ASN A 191 -13.48 16.27 9.46
C ASN A 191 -13.04 14.96 8.75
N LYS A 192 -13.98 14.02 8.58
CA LYS A 192 -13.81 12.80 7.76
C LYS A 192 -13.20 13.09 6.37
N ILE A 193 -13.35 14.31 5.87
CA ILE A 193 -12.81 14.81 4.61
C ILE A 193 -11.28 14.78 4.60
N SER A 194 -10.60 15.11 5.70
CA SER A 194 -9.13 15.14 5.77
C SER A 194 -8.50 13.76 5.58
N THR A 195 -9.07 12.71 6.18
CA THR A 195 -8.54 11.36 6.01
C THR A 195 -8.79 10.81 4.60
N CYS A 196 -9.92 11.16 3.99
CA CYS A 196 -10.20 10.84 2.60
C CYS A 196 -9.22 11.56 1.66
N THR A 197 -8.96 12.85 1.89
CA THR A 197 -8.03 13.64 1.07
C THR A 197 -6.60 13.15 1.18
N LEU A 198 -6.16 12.69 2.35
CA LEU A 198 -4.87 12.01 2.52
C LEU A 198 -4.78 10.76 1.67
N PHE A 199 -5.82 9.94 1.66
CA PHE A 199 -5.85 8.73 0.85
C PHE A 199 -5.82 9.06 -0.65
N VAL A 200 -6.58 10.06 -1.09
CA VAL A 200 -6.56 10.58 -2.47
C VAL A 200 -5.17 11.12 -2.82
N TYR A 201 -4.51 11.82 -1.91
CA TYR A 201 -3.16 12.34 -2.10
C TYR A 201 -2.14 11.23 -2.40
N ILE A 202 -2.18 10.14 -1.64
CA ILE A 202 -1.31 8.98 -1.84
C ILE A 202 -1.59 8.30 -3.18
N ILE A 203 -2.86 8.08 -3.51
CA ILE A 203 -3.26 7.48 -4.79
C ILE A 203 -2.85 8.38 -5.96
N LEU A 204 -3.06 9.69 -5.85
CA LEU A 204 -2.67 10.66 -6.86
C LEU A 204 -1.16 10.60 -7.13
N ALA A 205 -0.35 10.64 -6.06
CA ALA A 205 1.10 10.55 -6.18
C ALA A 205 1.53 9.26 -6.89
N THR A 206 0.93 8.12 -6.54
CA THR A 206 1.25 6.82 -7.13
C THR A 206 0.87 6.77 -8.62
N ILE A 207 -0.37 7.16 -8.96
CA ILE A 207 -0.85 7.17 -10.35
C ILE A 207 -0.03 8.14 -11.21
N MET A 208 0.30 9.32 -10.69
CA MET A 208 1.10 10.31 -11.42
C MET A 208 2.54 9.85 -11.61
N THR A 209 3.09 9.06 -10.69
CA THR A 209 4.40 8.43 -10.85
C THR A 209 4.41 7.48 -12.05
N ASP A 210 3.45 6.56 -12.11
CA ASP A 210 3.38 5.57 -13.19
C ASP A 210 3.06 6.22 -14.54
N THR A 211 2.11 7.15 -14.55
CA THR A 211 1.72 7.88 -15.76
C THR A 211 2.86 8.75 -16.27
N GLY A 212 3.52 9.49 -15.38
CA GLY A 212 4.67 10.32 -15.71
C GLY A 212 5.84 9.49 -16.22
N ALA A 213 6.15 8.38 -15.56
CA ALA A 213 7.19 7.46 -15.98
C ALA A 213 6.91 6.84 -17.36
N TYR A 214 5.64 6.51 -17.63
CA TYR A 214 5.23 5.98 -18.92
C TYR A 214 5.42 6.99 -20.06
N PHE A 215 4.88 8.20 -19.92
CA PHE A 215 4.99 9.21 -20.99
C PHE A 215 6.43 9.68 -21.22
N THR A 216 7.17 9.98 -20.16
CA THR A 216 8.58 10.41 -20.30
C THR A 216 9.46 9.27 -20.80
N GLY A 217 9.17 8.03 -20.39
CA GLY A 217 9.87 6.84 -20.89
C GLY A 217 9.63 6.58 -22.38
N ILE A 218 8.45 6.87 -22.91
CA ILE A 218 8.17 6.77 -24.35
C ILE A 218 8.86 7.90 -25.13
N LEU A 219 8.80 9.13 -24.61
CA LEU A 219 9.31 10.30 -25.34
C LEU A 219 10.84 10.41 -25.30
N PHE A 220 11.45 10.09 -24.17
CA PHE A 220 12.86 10.35 -23.91
C PHE A 220 13.67 9.10 -23.52
N GLY A 221 13.03 7.95 -23.28
CA GLY A 221 13.66 6.76 -22.74
C GLY A 221 14.71 6.13 -23.65
N LYS A 222 15.97 6.16 -23.23
CA LYS A 222 17.11 5.56 -23.93
C LYS A 222 17.78 4.46 -23.08
N HIS A 223 17.91 4.69 -21.77
CA HIS A 223 18.66 3.82 -20.88
C HIS A 223 17.72 2.96 -20.04
N LYS A 224 17.81 1.63 -20.21
CA LYS A 224 17.01 0.68 -19.42
C LYS A 224 17.47 0.64 -17.98
N MET A 225 16.51 0.67 -17.03
CA MET A 225 16.79 0.69 -15.60
C MET A 225 17.16 -0.71 -15.08
N ASN A 226 16.31 -1.70 -15.30
CA ASN A 226 16.56 -3.09 -14.95
C ASN A 226 15.87 -4.05 -15.93
N PRO A 227 16.58 -4.47 -17.00
CA PRO A 227 16.01 -5.34 -18.03
C PRO A 227 15.54 -6.70 -17.53
N ARG A 228 16.18 -7.23 -16.47
CA ARG A 228 15.84 -8.53 -15.88
C ARG A 228 14.47 -8.54 -15.20
N ILE A 229 14.13 -7.47 -14.48
CA ILE A 229 12.90 -7.37 -13.69
C ILE A 229 11.78 -6.71 -14.51
N SER A 230 12.07 -5.55 -15.10
CA SER A 230 11.12 -4.76 -15.87
C SER A 230 11.78 -4.18 -17.13
N PRO A 231 11.71 -4.88 -18.28
CA PRO A 231 12.43 -4.51 -19.49
C PRO A 231 11.93 -3.20 -20.15
N LYS A 232 10.77 -2.72 -19.76
CA LYS A 232 10.17 -1.50 -20.31
C LYS A 232 10.57 -0.23 -19.55
N LYS A 233 10.97 -0.33 -18.28
CA LYS A 233 11.34 0.84 -17.46
C LYS A 233 12.69 1.43 -17.88
N THR A 234 12.73 2.77 -17.94
CA THR A 234 13.91 3.56 -18.30
C THR A 234 14.26 4.55 -17.19
N TRP A 235 15.54 4.93 -17.10
CA TRP A 235 15.99 5.95 -16.15
C TRP A 235 15.34 7.31 -16.41
N GLU A 236 15.20 7.69 -17.67
CA GLU A 236 14.54 8.95 -18.06
C GLU A 236 13.06 8.93 -17.65
N GLY A 237 12.40 7.77 -17.84
CA GLY A 237 11.04 7.56 -17.35
C GLY A 237 10.94 7.69 -15.83
N PHE A 238 11.88 7.11 -15.09
CA PHE A 238 11.93 7.19 -13.63
C PHE A 238 12.02 8.63 -13.13
N PHE A 239 12.99 9.42 -13.63
CA PHE A 239 13.11 10.83 -13.24
C PHE A 239 11.91 11.66 -13.67
N GLY A 240 11.36 11.40 -14.86
CA GLY A 240 10.15 12.07 -15.32
C GLY A 240 8.93 11.74 -14.44
N GLY A 241 8.79 10.50 -14.02
CA GLY A 241 7.76 10.08 -13.07
C GLY A 241 7.86 10.82 -11.73
N ILE A 242 9.08 10.95 -11.17
CA ILE A 242 9.32 11.70 -9.94
C ILE A 242 8.91 13.18 -10.11
N ILE A 243 9.35 13.82 -11.17
CA ILE A 243 9.08 15.25 -11.40
C ILE A 243 7.57 15.49 -11.56
N ILE A 244 6.89 14.72 -12.40
CA ILE A 244 5.45 14.88 -12.65
C ILE A 244 4.65 14.59 -11.38
N SER A 245 4.96 13.51 -10.67
CA SER A 245 4.29 13.17 -9.43
C SER A 245 4.54 14.22 -8.34
N ALA A 246 5.76 14.72 -8.21
CA ALA A 246 6.09 15.78 -7.26
C ALA A 246 5.30 17.06 -7.55
N ILE A 247 5.25 17.51 -8.80
CA ILE A 247 4.46 18.68 -9.19
C ILE A 247 2.99 18.49 -8.84
N CYS A 248 2.40 17.35 -9.21
CA CYS A 248 0.98 17.08 -8.97
C CYS A 248 0.66 16.97 -7.48
N SER A 249 1.47 16.24 -6.70
CA SER A 249 1.24 16.03 -5.28
C SER A 249 1.48 17.31 -4.46
N ILE A 250 2.54 18.07 -4.75
CA ILE A 250 2.79 19.37 -4.10
C ILE A 250 1.66 20.34 -4.43
N THR A 251 1.25 20.43 -5.70
CA THR A 251 0.14 21.29 -6.12
C THR A 251 -1.14 20.91 -5.40
N PHE A 252 -1.46 19.63 -5.30
CA PHE A 252 -2.64 19.15 -4.59
C PHE A 252 -2.61 19.53 -3.10
N ALA A 253 -1.48 19.32 -2.41
CA ALA A 253 -1.33 19.70 -1.00
C ALA A 253 -1.50 21.20 -0.79
N VAL A 254 -0.88 22.02 -1.65
CA VAL A 254 -1.00 23.49 -1.60
C VAL A 254 -2.43 23.94 -1.86
N VAL A 255 -3.10 23.41 -2.89
CA VAL A 255 -4.50 23.78 -3.20
C VAL A 255 -5.41 23.41 -2.04
N MET A 256 -5.29 22.22 -1.47
CA MET A 256 -6.11 21.81 -0.34
C MET A 256 -5.89 22.70 0.89
N SER A 257 -4.67 23.11 1.15
CA SER A 257 -4.37 24.05 2.23
C SER A 257 -4.94 25.46 1.96
N LEU A 258 -4.85 25.97 0.72
CA LEU A 258 -5.42 27.27 0.33
C LEU A 258 -6.95 27.29 0.46
N VAL A 259 -7.61 26.21 0.16
CA VAL A 259 -9.07 26.06 0.31
C VAL A 259 -9.49 25.98 1.80
N GLY A 260 -8.52 25.85 2.70
CA GLY A 260 -8.77 25.79 4.15
C GLY A 260 -8.98 24.36 4.68
N TYR A 261 -8.70 23.35 3.89
CA TYR A 261 -8.77 21.94 4.25
C TYR A 261 -7.41 21.25 4.07
N PRO A 262 -6.37 21.61 4.86
CA PRO A 262 -5.07 20.97 4.74
C PRO A 262 -5.21 19.45 4.94
N ILE A 263 -4.48 18.70 4.15
CA ILE A 263 -4.51 17.22 4.16
C ILE A 263 -4.11 16.70 5.54
N LEU A 264 -3.08 17.30 6.11
CA LEU A 264 -2.56 17.06 7.46
C LEU A 264 -2.07 18.38 8.05
N PRO A 265 -2.02 18.54 9.39
CA PRO A 265 -1.46 19.75 10.01
C PRO A 265 -0.04 20.05 9.56
N CYS A 266 0.79 19.00 9.42
CA CYS A 266 2.16 19.15 8.94
C CYS A 266 2.25 19.48 7.43
N LEU A 267 1.14 19.52 6.70
CA LEU A 267 1.05 19.91 5.29
C LEU A 267 0.24 21.20 5.10
N ASP A 268 0.05 22.00 6.15
CA ASP A 268 -0.59 23.33 6.05
C ASP A 268 0.45 24.39 5.71
N ILE A 269 0.27 25.07 4.56
CA ILE A 269 1.20 26.11 4.07
C ILE A 269 1.29 27.33 4.98
N LYS A 270 0.37 27.49 5.94
CA LYS A 270 0.40 28.59 6.93
C LYS A 270 1.59 28.48 7.87
N ASP A 271 2.08 27.28 8.09
CA ASP A 271 3.28 27.04 8.87
C ASP A 271 4.50 26.91 7.95
N SER A 272 5.52 27.73 8.19
CA SER A 272 6.73 27.76 7.37
C SER A 272 7.47 26.42 7.34
N PHE A 273 7.39 25.62 8.41
CA PHE A 273 8.04 24.32 8.49
C PHE A 273 7.31 23.25 7.68
N SER A 274 6.03 23.42 7.42
CA SER A 274 5.22 22.48 6.63
C SER A 274 5.69 22.36 5.18
N TRP A 275 6.31 23.38 4.61
CA TRP A 275 6.89 23.29 3.28
C TRP A 275 7.95 22.20 3.16
N VAL A 276 8.70 21.93 4.22
CA VAL A 276 9.70 20.85 4.26
C VAL A 276 8.98 19.49 4.09
N TYR A 277 7.90 19.27 4.79
CA TYR A 277 7.14 18.03 4.70
C TYR A 277 6.44 17.89 3.34
N ILE A 278 5.85 18.98 2.81
CA ILE A 278 5.20 18.97 1.48
C ILE A 278 6.21 18.56 0.39
N ILE A 279 7.39 19.17 0.39
CA ILE A 279 8.45 18.85 -0.57
C ILE A 279 8.98 17.43 -0.33
N LEU A 280 9.22 17.05 0.93
CA LEU A 280 9.71 15.73 1.29
C LEU A 280 8.76 14.64 0.77
N PHE A 281 7.47 14.71 1.09
CA PHE A 281 6.49 13.74 0.61
C PHE A 281 6.39 13.76 -0.91
N GLY A 282 6.35 14.95 -1.52
CA GLY A 282 6.27 15.09 -2.97
C GLY A 282 7.41 14.41 -3.73
N LEU A 283 8.62 14.44 -3.18
CA LEU A 283 9.80 13.82 -3.80
C LEU A 283 9.98 12.35 -3.43
N THR A 284 9.64 11.95 -2.20
CA THR A 284 9.93 10.60 -1.71
C THR A 284 8.84 9.58 -2.04
N MET A 285 7.56 9.98 -2.09
CA MET A 285 6.48 9.04 -2.46
C MET A 285 6.68 8.39 -3.84
N PRO A 286 7.06 9.12 -4.91
CA PRO A 286 7.30 8.50 -6.21
C PRO A 286 8.50 7.54 -6.22
N LEU A 287 9.53 7.81 -5.42
CA LEU A 287 10.65 6.89 -5.25
C LEU A 287 10.19 5.57 -4.65
N VAL A 288 9.41 5.65 -3.58
CA VAL A 288 8.86 4.47 -2.89
C VAL A 288 7.84 3.74 -3.75
N ALA A 289 7.00 4.44 -4.51
CA ALA A 289 6.07 3.84 -5.46
C ALA A 289 6.80 2.98 -6.50
N THR A 290 7.86 3.54 -7.08
CA THR A 290 8.68 2.82 -8.06
C THR A 290 9.38 1.61 -7.42
N LEU A 291 9.87 1.73 -6.18
CA LEU A 291 10.45 0.63 -5.43
C LEU A 291 9.45 -0.49 -5.19
N GLY A 292 8.21 -0.16 -4.80
CA GLY A 292 7.12 -1.12 -4.60
C GLY A 292 6.85 -1.94 -5.85
N ASP A 293 6.66 -1.28 -7.00
CA ASP A 293 6.46 -1.98 -8.27
C ASP A 293 7.67 -2.88 -8.64
N PHE A 294 8.92 -2.45 -8.37
CA PHE A 294 10.08 -3.31 -8.58
C PHE A 294 10.10 -4.54 -7.67
N ILE A 295 9.73 -4.40 -6.39
CA ILE A 295 9.66 -5.52 -5.44
C ILE A 295 8.67 -6.57 -5.95
N PHE A 296 7.44 -6.19 -6.23
CA PHE A 296 6.42 -7.13 -6.73
C PHE A 296 6.76 -7.67 -8.12
N SER A 297 7.35 -6.85 -8.98
CA SER A 297 7.85 -7.32 -10.29
C SER A 297 8.96 -8.34 -10.13
N ALA A 298 9.90 -8.17 -9.20
CA ALA A 298 10.95 -9.15 -8.93
C ALA A 298 10.37 -10.48 -8.44
N ILE A 299 9.38 -10.44 -7.56
CA ILE A 299 8.66 -11.63 -7.09
C ILE A 299 7.99 -12.36 -8.25
N LYS A 300 7.28 -11.63 -9.12
CA LYS A 300 6.65 -12.21 -10.32
C LYS A 300 7.67 -12.91 -11.22
N ARG A 301 8.82 -12.29 -11.47
CA ARG A 301 9.87 -12.89 -12.31
C ARG A 301 10.53 -14.10 -11.68
N HIS A 302 10.61 -14.16 -10.35
CA HIS A 302 11.12 -15.36 -9.65
C HIS A 302 10.26 -16.59 -9.93
N PHE A 303 8.94 -16.42 -10.08
CA PHE A 303 8.02 -17.51 -10.42
C PHE A 303 7.71 -17.62 -11.91
N ASP A 304 8.43 -16.90 -12.79
CA ASP A 304 8.19 -16.83 -14.23
C ASP A 304 6.75 -16.44 -14.62
N ILE A 305 6.09 -15.68 -13.77
CA ILE A 305 4.76 -15.11 -14.05
C ILE A 305 4.89 -13.62 -14.41
N LYS A 306 3.91 -13.12 -15.12
CA LYS A 306 3.81 -11.70 -15.47
C LYS A 306 2.87 -10.95 -14.53
N ASP A 307 1.73 -11.53 -14.25
CA ASP A 307 0.69 -11.01 -13.39
C ASP A 307 0.36 -12.06 -12.33
N PHE A 308 -0.01 -11.65 -11.11
CA PHE A 308 -0.33 -12.59 -10.02
C PHE A 308 -1.58 -13.42 -10.32
N SER A 309 -2.55 -12.82 -11.01
CA SER A 309 -3.77 -13.49 -11.43
C SER A 309 -4.41 -12.79 -12.64
N ASN A 310 -5.53 -13.32 -13.10
CA ASN A 310 -6.40 -12.71 -14.12
C ASN A 310 -7.78 -12.39 -13.55
N ILE A 311 -7.90 -12.15 -12.24
CA ILE A 311 -9.17 -11.83 -11.58
C ILE A 311 -9.78 -10.58 -12.20
N ILE A 312 -8.97 -9.55 -12.45
CA ILE A 312 -9.40 -8.34 -13.12
C ILE A 312 -9.10 -8.48 -14.61
N LYS A 313 -10.11 -8.84 -15.39
CA LYS A 313 -9.97 -9.05 -16.84
C LYS A 313 -9.30 -7.86 -17.51
N GLY A 314 -8.18 -8.10 -18.18
CA GLY A 314 -7.39 -7.10 -18.88
C GLY A 314 -6.48 -6.23 -18.01
N HIS A 315 -6.54 -6.36 -16.67
CA HIS A 315 -5.73 -5.61 -15.71
C HIS A 315 -4.84 -6.47 -14.81
N GLY A 316 -4.96 -7.80 -14.85
CA GLY A 316 -4.18 -8.69 -14.00
C GLY A 316 -4.83 -8.94 -12.63
N GLY A 317 -4.03 -9.08 -11.62
CA GLY A 317 -4.47 -9.30 -10.24
C GLY A 317 -4.69 -8.01 -9.44
N ILE A 318 -5.25 -8.19 -8.26
CA ILE A 318 -5.40 -7.11 -7.26
C ILE A 318 -4.02 -6.69 -6.73
N LEU A 319 -3.12 -7.64 -6.49
CA LEU A 319 -1.74 -7.35 -6.08
C LEU A 319 -0.99 -6.54 -7.15
N ASP A 320 -1.27 -6.77 -8.44
CA ASP A 320 -0.70 -6.00 -9.54
C ASP A 320 -1.17 -4.52 -9.56
N ARG A 321 -2.22 -4.19 -8.82
CA ARG A 321 -2.76 -2.82 -8.69
C ARG A 321 -2.39 -2.14 -7.38
N LEU A 322 -2.01 -2.92 -6.38
CA LEU A 322 -1.71 -2.42 -5.04
C LEU A 322 -0.21 -2.41 -4.72
N ASP A 323 0.63 -2.96 -5.59
CA ASP A 323 2.06 -3.08 -5.38
C ASP A 323 2.73 -1.76 -4.94
N SER A 324 2.55 -0.71 -5.73
CA SER A 324 3.06 0.63 -5.43
C SER A 324 2.30 1.29 -4.26
N ILE A 325 0.98 1.08 -4.18
CA ILE A 325 0.14 1.67 -3.14
C ILE A 325 0.50 1.11 -1.75
N PHE A 326 0.76 -0.20 -1.63
CA PHE A 326 1.22 -0.79 -0.37
C PHE A 326 2.55 -0.19 0.08
N ALA A 327 3.52 -0.07 -0.82
CA ALA A 327 4.82 0.50 -0.48
C ALA A 327 4.71 1.96 -0.02
N VAL A 328 3.96 2.79 -0.76
CA VAL A 328 3.73 4.20 -0.39
C VAL A 328 2.91 4.30 0.90
N GLY A 329 1.91 3.43 1.07
CA GLY A 329 1.12 3.35 2.30
C GLY A 329 1.98 3.07 3.53
N ILE A 330 2.85 2.06 3.46
CA ILE A 330 3.80 1.73 4.54
C ILE A 330 4.72 2.92 4.83
N TYR A 331 5.27 3.53 3.79
CA TYR A 331 6.17 4.67 3.94
C TYR A 331 5.48 5.86 4.61
N VAL A 332 4.32 6.30 4.09
CA VAL A 332 3.61 7.46 4.62
C VAL A 332 3.14 7.20 6.05
N ALA A 333 2.59 6.01 6.33
CA ALA A 333 2.19 5.64 7.68
C ALA A 333 3.37 5.69 8.65
N SER A 334 4.53 5.14 8.26
CA SER A 334 5.74 5.17 9.08
C SER A 334 6.20 6.59 9.37
N VAL A 335 6.25 7.45 8.35
CA VAL A 335 6.67 8.86 8.53
C VAL A 335 5.68 9.61 9.42
N LEU A 336 4.36 9.38 9.27
CA LEU A 336 3.36 10.04 10.12
C LEU A 336 3.49 9.64 11.59
N VAL A 337 3.76 8.36 11.87
CA VAL A 337 4.03 7.90 13.23
C VAL A 337 5.27 8.58 13.80
N LEU A 338 6.34 8.69 13.02
CA LEU A 338 7.57 9.35 13.43
C LEU A 338 7.36 10.84 13.72
N ILE A 339 6.60 11.55 12.88
CA ILE A 339 6.24 12.95 13.09
C ILE A 339 5.36 13.08 14.33
N GLY A 340 4.33 12.24 14.47
CA GLY A 340 3.41 12.26 15.62
C GLY A 340 4.12 12.06 16.96
N ASN A 341 5.16 11.23 17.00
CA ASN A 341 5.99 11.01 18.18
C ASN A 341 7.09 12.08 18.35
N SER A 342 7.02 13.18 17.61
CA SER A 342 8.03 14.27 17.67
C SER A 342 9.46 13.77 17.53
N TRP A 343 9.67 12.69 16.78
CA TRP A 343 10.97 12.04 16.57
C TRP A 343 11.64 11.59 17.88
N SER A 344 10.86 11.22 18.89
CA SER A 344 11.35 10.85 20.22
C SER A 344 12.39 9.73 20.19
N PHE A 345 12.33 8.86 19.18
CA PHE A 345 13.29 7.76 19.00
C PHE A 345 14.70 8.24 18.55
N LEU A 346 14.86 9.51 18.16
CA LEU A 346 16.17 10.11 17.82
C LEU A 346 16.76 10.91 18.98
N LYS A 347 16.02 11.09 20.06
CA LYS A 347 16.47 11.76 21.29
C LYS A 347 16.95 10.74 22.30
#